data_8b286fed1d0210e2ff6af1770a2a1372
#
_entry.id   8b286fed1d0210e2ff6af1770a2a1372
#
_cell.length_a   1.000
_cell.length_b   1.000
_cell.length_c   1.000
_cell.angle_alpha   90.00
_cell.angle_beta   90.00
_cell.angle_gamma   90.00
#
_symmetry.space_group_name_H-M   'P 1'
#
loop_
_entity.id
_entity.type
_entity.pdbx_description
1 polymer ?
#
loop_
_entity_poly.entity_id
_entity_poly.type
_entity_poly.pdbx_seq_one_letter_code
_entity_poly.pdbx_strand_id
1 'polypeptide(L)'
;AALDDEFLDPLSFNPDSLLGTPGLFDAYRSGAVMLANAPGAGIADDKAIYSYMPEIIEFYMGEKPLLDNIPTWRCSEPDNLAYVLAHLPELVVKEVHGSGGYGMLVGPAASKRELAAFTRKLKANPANYVAQPTLSLSTVPILTRSGLAPRHVDLRPFVLVSPKGIRVTPG
;
A
#
# COMPACT_ATOMS: atom_id res chain seq x y z
N ALA A 1 -10.42 -1.38 4.90
CA ALA A 1 -9.39 -1.48 5.93
C ALA A 1 -9.01 -2.94 6.04
N ALA A 2 -7.71 -3.24 5.93
CA ALA A 2 -7.21 -4.56 6.26
C ALA A 2 -7.50 -4.82 7.74
N LEU A 3 -7.93 -6.02 8.05
CA LEU A 3 -7.95 -6.50 9.41
C LEU A 3 -6.56 -7.06 9.69
N ASP A 4 -5.68 -6.23 10.19
CA ASP A 4 -4.42 -6.69 10.73
C ASP A 4 -4.66 -7.48 12.01
N ASP A 5 -3.83 -8.45 12.29
CA ASP A 5 -3.93 -9.27 13.49
C ASP A 5 -3.95 -8.44 14.77
N GLU A 6 -3.35 -7.24 14.73
CA GLU A 6 -3.40 -6.24 15.80
C GLU A 6 -4.81 -5.73 16.13
N PHE A 7 -5.75 -5.78 15.18
CA PHE A 7 -7.08 -5.20 15.33
C PHE A 7 -8.19 -6.22 15.54
N LEU A 8 -7.89 -7.52 15.45
CA LEU A 8 -8.92 -8.54 15.45
C LEU A 8 -9.40 -8.90 16.84
N ASP A 9 -8.61 -9.57 17.61
CA ASP A 9 -9.02 -10.14 18.90
C ASP A 9 -7.82 -10.21 19.85
N PRO A 10 -7.83 -9.43 20.95
CA PRO A 10 -6.72 -9.43 21.90
C PRO A 10 -6.54 -10.76 22.64
N LEU A 11 -7.55 -11.63 22.69
CA LEU A 11 -7.41 -12.94 23.32
C LEU A 11 -6.71 -13.97 22.40
N SER A 12 -6.74 -13.74 21.09
CA SER A 12 -6.20 -14.70 20.11
C SER A 12 -4.93 -14.20 19.41
N PHE A 13 -4.72 -12.89 19.33
CA PHE A 13 -3.62 -12.27 18.58
C PHE A 13 -2.80 -11.34 19.46
N ASN A 14 -2.97 -10.02 19.33
CA ASN A 14 -2.22 -9.03 20.09
C ASN A 14 -2.97 -8.63 21.37
N PRO A 15 -2.49 -9.03 22.57
CA PRO A 15 -3.17 -8.70 23.83
C PRO A 15 -3.22 -7.19 24.11
N ASP A 16 -2.34 -6.40 23.51
CA ASP A 16 -2.30 -4.95 23.65
C ASP A 16 -3.15 -4.20 22.61
N SER A 17 -3.94 -4.93 21.81
CA SER A 17 -4.83 -4.31 20.83
C SER A 17 -5.86 -3.41 21.48
N LEU A 18 -5.87 -2.13 21.07
CA LEU A 18 -6.84 -1.14 21.55
C LEU A 18 -8.17 -1.17 20.78
N LEU A 19 -8.19 -1.75 19.59
CA LEU A 19 -9.33 -1.76 18.68
C LEU A 19 -9.97 -3.14 18.52
N GLY A 20 -9.27 -4.20 18.92
CA GLY A 20 -9.75 -5.56 18.82
C GLY A 20 -10.90 -5.85 19.80
N THR A 21 -11.82 -6.68 19.36
CA THR A 21 -12.95 -7.13 20.20
C THR A 21 -12.65 -8.49 20.80
N PRO A 22 -12.54 -8.61 22.14
CA PRO A 22 -12.28 -9.90 22.79
C PRO A 22 -13.33 -10.97 22.43
N GLY A 23 -12.88 -12.16 22.02
CA GLY A 23 -13.75 -13.28 21.63
C GLY A 23 -14.29 -13.20 20.19
N LEU A 24 -13.91 -12.20 19.42
CA LEU A 24 -14.34 -12.05 18.02
C LEU A 24 -13.88 -13.24 17.17
N PHE A 25 -12.67 -13.73 17.38
CA PHE A 25 -12.12 -14.83 16.59
C PHE A 25 -12.79 -16.17 16.90
N ASP A 26 -13.17 -16.41 18.15
CA ASP A 26 -13.96 -17.58 18.53
C ASP A 26 -15.38 -17.52 17.95
N ALA A 27 -16.01 -16.35 17.96
CA ALA A 27 -17.30 -16.12 17.32
C ALA A 27 -17.22 -16.38 15.79
N TYR A 28 -16.15 -15.93 15.14
CA TYR A 28 -15.90 -16.22 13.73
C TYR A 28 -15.71 -17.72 13.47
N ARG A 29 -14.88 -18.40 14.25
CA ARG A 29 -14.63 -19.84 14.10
C ARG A 29 -15.87 -20.70 14.33
N SER A 30 -16.75 -20.29 15.24
CA SER A 30 -18.02 -20.98 15.50
C SER A 30 -19.10 -20.67 14.45
N GLY A 31 -18.84 -19.77 13.51
CA GLY A 31 -19.81 -19.34 12.49
C GLY A 31 -20.89 -18.37 13.00
N ALA A 32 -20.74 -17.84 14.22
CA ALA A 32 -21.70 -16.89 14.80
C ALA A 32 -21.58 -15.49 14.17
N VAL A 33 -20.42 -15.16 13.59
CA VAL A 33 -20.17 -13.89 12.88
C VAL A 33 -19.39 -14.16 11.61
N MET A 34 -19.63 -13.35 10.58
CA MET A 34 -18.88 -13.36 9.33
C MET A 34 -17.93 -12.17 9.30
N LEU A 35 -16.66 -12.43 8.99
CA LEU A 35 -15.68 -11.39 8.69
C LEU A 35 -15.55 -11.25 7.17
N ALA A 36 -15.61 -10.02 6.66
CA ALA A 36 -15.52 -9.74 5.22
C ALA A 36 -14.11 -9.99 4.66
N ASN A 37 -13.07 -9.85 5.49
CA ASN A 37 -11.67 -10.18 5.15
C ASN A 37 -11.19 -11.31 6.06
N ALA A 38 -10.37 -12.19 5.52
CA ALA A 38 -9.74 -13.24 6.33
C ALA A 38 -8.69 -12.63 7.28
N PRO A 39 -8.47 -13.21 8.47
CA PRO A 39 -7.30 -12.94 9.29
C PRO A 39 -6.01 -13.10 8.48
N GLY A 40 -5.03 -12.23 8.67
CA GLY A 40 -3.79 -12.21 7.89
C GLY A 40 -3.89 -11.46 6.55
N ALA A 41 -5.04 -10.88 6.20
CA ALA A 41 -5.23 -10.12 4.97
C ALA A 41 -4.40 -8.82 4.92
N GLY A 42 -3.78 -8.40 6.03
CA GLY A 42 -2.89 -7.24 6.12
C GLY A 42 -1.69 -7.30 5.16
N ILE A 43 -1.27 -8.50 4.76
CA ILE A 43 -0.22 -8.67 3.75
C ILE A 43 -0.59 -7.99 2.41
N ALA A 44 -1.87 -7.84 2.10
CA ALA A 44 -2.33 -7.16 0.89
C ALA A 44 -2.09 -5.64 0.91
N ASP A 45 -1.89 -5.05 2.09
CA ASP A 45 -1.57 -3.62 2.26
C ASP A 45 -0.06 -3.35 2.30
N ASP A 46 0.75 -4.39 2.36
CA ASP A 46 2.21 -4.29 2.38
C ASP A 46 2.75 -3.81 1.03
N LYS A 47 3.38 -2.64 1.05
CA LYS A 47 3.92 -2.03 -0.18
C LYS A 47 5.14 -2.75 -0.75
N ALA A 48 5.84 -3.54 0.07
CA ALA A 48 6.91 -4.40 -0.44
C ALA A 48 6.31 -5.60 -1.20
N ILE A 49 5.22 -6.18 -0.72
CA ILE A 49 4.50 -7.25 -1.43
C ILE A 49 3.97 -6.75 -2.78
N TYR A 50 3.49 -5.50 -2.86
CA TYR A 50 3.08 -4.91 -4.14
C TYR A 50 4.17 -5.01 -5.22
N SER A 51 5.44 -4.87 -4.85
CA SER A 51 6.54 -4.94 -5.81
C SER A 51 6.74 -6.32 -6.42
N TYR A 52 6.25 -7.38 -5.78
CA TYR A 52 6.29 -8.76 -6.28
C TYR A 52 5.06 -9.16 -7.09
N MET A 53 4.05 -8.29 -7.20
CA MET A 53 2.80 -8.65 -7.88
C MET A 53 2.98 -9.17 -9.31
N PRO A 54 3.89 -8.60 -10.15
CA PRO A 54 4.13 -9.15 -11.47
C PRO A 54 4.59 -10.61 -11.44
N GLU A 55 5.56 -10.92 -10.60
CA GLU A 55 6.10 -12.27 -10.45
C GLU A 55 5.06 -13.23 -9.83
N ILE A 56 4.24 -12.76 -8.89
CA ILE A 56 3.17 -13.53 -8.29
C ILE A 56 2.11 -13.88 -9.33
N ILE A 57 1.72 -12.92 -10.18
CA ILE A 57 0.75 -13.15 -11.27
C ILE A 57 1.32 -14.17 -12.25
N GLU A 58 2.56 -13.99 -12.70
CA GLU A 58 3.19 -14.91 -13.64
C GLU A 58 3.32 -16.32 -13.05
N PHE A 59 3.70 -16.44 -11.77
CA PHE A 59 3.84 -17.72 -11.09
C PHE A 59 2.52 -18.49 -10.96
N TYR A 60 1.44 -17.81 -10.54
CA TYR A 60 0.16 -18.48 -10.28
C TYR A 60 -0.74 -18.59 -11.51
N MET A 61 -0.67 -17.62 -12.43
CA MET A 61 -1.55 -17.54 -13.59
C MET A 61 -0.88 -18.06 -14.87
N GLY A 62 0.46 -18.14 -14.91
CA GLY A 62 1.22 -18.47 -16.13
C GLY A 62 1.16 -17.38 -17.20
N GLU A 63 0.72 -16.17 -16.85
CA GLU A 63 0.49 -15.05 -17.74
C GLU A 63 1.19 -13.79 -17.23
N LYS A 64 1.56 -12.90 -18.15
CA LYS A 64 2.06 -11.58 -17.76
C LYS A 64 0.91 -10.70 -17.25
N PRO A 65 1.18 -9.78 -16.31
CA PRO A 65 0.19 -8.81 -15.86
C PRO A 65 -0.41 -8.03 -17.02
N LEU A 66 -1.72 -7.78 -16.97
CA LEU A 66 -2.40 -6.89 -17.94
C LEU A 66 -2.10 -5.42 -17.69
N LEU A 67 -1.78 -5.05 -16.47
CA LEU A 67 -1.41 -3.70 -16.06
C LEU A 67 0.01 -3.71 -15.51
N ASP A 68 0.81 -2.75 -15.93
CA ASP A 68 2.15 -2.57 -15.40
C ASP A 68 2.10 -2.02 -13.97
N ASN A 69 2.92 -2.61 -13.09
CA ASN A 69 3.14 -2.04 -11.78
C ASN A 69 4.02 -0.80 -11.88
N ILE A 70 3.80 0.14 -10.98
CA ILE A 70 4.74 1.24 -10.78
C ILE A 70 6.07 0.66 -10.32
N PRO A 71 7.21 1.00 -10.97
CA PRO A 71 8.52 0.58 -10.51
C PRO A 71 8.69 0.87 -9.02
N THR A 72 9.05 -0.14 -8.24
CA THR A 72 9.14 -0.03 -6.79
C THR A 72 10.44 -0.64 -6.32
N TRP A 73 11.30 0.19 -5.73
CA TRP A 73 12.57 -0.22 -5.15
C TRP A 73 12.38 -0.56 -3.67
N ARG A 74 12.64 -1.81 -3.31
CA ARG A 74 12.68 -2.25 -1.90
C ARG A 74 14.01 -1.81 -1.30
N CYS A 75 13.96 -0.92 -0.32
CA CYS A 75 15.18 -0.43 0.31
C CYS A 75 15.90 -1.47 1.19
N SER A 76 15.26 -2.63 1.44
CA SER A 76 15.91 -3.80 2.06
C SER A 76 17.03 -4.40 1.20
N GLU A 77 17.03 -4.13 -0.10
CA GLU A 77 18.05 -4.60 -1.04
C GLU A 77 19.16 -3.54 -1.15
N PRO A 78 20.43 -3.91 -0.94
CA PRO A 78 21.53 -2.94 -0.89
C PRO A 78 21.67 -2.07 -2.15
N ASP A 79 21.51 -2.66 -3.34
CA ASP A 79 21.61 -1.94 -4.61
C ASP A 79 20.47 -0.96 -4.80
N ASN A 80 19.24 -1.37 -4.44
CA ASN A 80 18.08 -0.50 -4.45
C ASN A 80 18.21 0.65 -3.45
N LEU A 81 18.72 0.37 -2.24
CA LEU A 81 18.97 1.40 -1.25
C LEU A 81 19.99 2.43 -1.76
N ALA A 82 21.08 1.97 -2.36
CA ALA A 82 22.09 2.85 -2.92
C ALA A 82 21.51 3.76 -4.01
N TYR A 83 20.71 3.19 -4.93
CA TYR A 83 19.99 3.94 -5.94
C TYR A 83 19.04 4.99 -5.33
N VAL A 84 18.21 4.57 -4.37
CA VAL A 84 17.23 5.44 -3.71
C VAL A 84 17.91 6.61 -2.98
N LEU A 85 19.02 6.35 -2.30
CA LEU A 85 19.78 7.40 -1.61
C LEU A 85 20.39 8.42 -2.58
N ALA A 86 20.82 7.98 -3.76
CA ALA A 86 21.36 8.86 -4.79
C ALA A 86 20.30 9.72 -5.47
N HIS A 87 19.06 9.21 -5.60
CA HIS A 87 17.95 9.84 -6.33
C HIS A 87 16.82 10.33 -5.42
N LEU A 88 17.05 10.40 -4.11
CA LEU A 88 16.02 10.74 -3.12
C LEU A 88 15.21 12.02 -3.43
N PRO A 89 15.80 13.09 -4.00
CA PRO A 89 15.04 14.29 -4.38
C PRO A 89 14.02 14.07 -5.51
N GLU A 90 14.10 12.96 -6.25
CA GLU A 90 13.26 12.67 -7.42
C GLU A 90 12.16 11.65 -7.10
N LEU A 91 12.27 10.97 -5.96
CA LEU A 91 11.47 9.81 -5.61
C LEU A 91 10.43 10.11 -4.55
N VAL A 92 9.40 9.27 -4.51
CA VAL A 92 8.47 9.17 -3.38
C VAL A 92 8.86 7.95 -2.57
N VAL A 93 9.21 8.15 -1.30
CA VAL A 93 9.55 7.08 -0.35
C VAL A 93 8.42 6.89 0.64
N LYS A 94 8.04 5.65 0.89
CA LYS A 94 6.91 5.28 1.76
C LYS A 94 7.33 4.21 2.74
N GLU A 95 6.79 4.26 3.95
CA GLU A 95 6.87 3.12 4.87
C GLU A 95 6.07 1.94 4.32
N VAL A 96 6.62 0.73 4.48
CA VAL A 96 6.02 -0.52 3.99
C VAL A 96 4.60 -0.70 4.51
N HIS A 97 4.42 -0.53 5.83
CA HIS A 97 3.11 -0.67 6.50
C HIS A 97 2.40 0.66 6.76
N GLY A 98 3.00 1.80 6.39
CA GLY A 98 2.42 3.12 6.63
C GLY A 98 1.14 3.37 5.82
N SER A 99 0.22 4.14 6.38
CA SER A 99 -1.04 4.56 5.73
C SER A 99 -1.28 6.06 5.93
N GLY A 100 -2.23 6.62 5.18
CA GLY A 100 -2.66 8.02 5.36
C GLY A 100 -1.61 9.08 5.05
N GLY A 101 -0.52 8.75 4.35
CA GLY A 101 0.56 9.68 4.03
C GLY A 101 1.57 9.93 5.15
N TYR A 102 1.37 9.31 6.32
CA TYR A 102 2.35 9.37 7.41
C TYR A 102 3.60 8.56 7.04
N GLY A 103 4.77 9.03 7.51
CA GLY A 103 6.04 8.35 7.23
C GLY A 103 6.48 8.39 5.76
N MET A 104 5.91 9.27 4.94
CA MET A 104 6.19 9.40 3.52
C MET A 104 7.07 10.62 3.24
N LEU A 105 7.94 10.51 2.24
CA LEU A 105 8.70 11.62 1.66
C LEU A 105 8.31 11.78 0.19
N VAL A 106 7.96 12.99 -0.21
CA VAL A 106 7.83 13.38 -1.62
C VAL A 106 9.06 14.19 -1.98
N GLY A 107 10.06 13.54 -2.58
CA GLY A 107 11.38 14.12 -2.83
C GLY A 107 11.36 15.48 -3.54
N PRO A 108 10.61 15.66 -4.65
CA PRO A 108 10.52 16.92 -5.36
C PRO A 108 9.96 18.11 -4.53
N ALA A 109 9.16 17.80 -3.49
CA ALA A 109 8.58 18.82 -2.62
C ALA A 109 9.36 18.99 -1.30
N ALA A 110 10.38 18.15 -1.07
CA ALA A 110 11.07 18.10 0.21
C ALA A 110 12.19 19.14 0.32
N SER A 111 12.32 19.75 1.48
CA SER A 111 13.45 20.59 1.84
C SER A 111 14.74 19.76 2.03
N LYS A 112 15.90 20.42 1.92
CA LYS A 112 17.21 19.79 2.21
C LYS A 112 17.27 19.15 3.60
N ARG A 113 16.59 19.73 4.59
CA ARG A 113 16.52 19.23 5.96
C ARG A 113 15.72 17.93 6.02
N GLU A 114 14.59 17.85 5.33
CA GLU A 114 13.75 16.65 5.25
C GLU A 114 14.47 15.52 4.52
N LEU A 115 15.11 15.80 3.38
CA LEU A 115 15.94 14.84 2.66
C LEU A 115 17.04 14.26 3.55
N ALA A 116 17.77 15.11 4.28
CA ALA A 116 18.81 14.65 5.19
C ALA A 116 18.25 13.82 6.37
N ALA A 117 17.08 14.18 6.90
CA ALA A 117 16.40 13.42 7.94
C ALA A 117 15.96 12.05 7.42
N PHE A 118 15.38 12.00 6.22
CA PHE A 118 14.92 10.76 5.60
C PHE A 118 16.08 9.84 5.21
N THR A 119 17.19 10.39 4.73
CA THR A 119 18.43 9.63 4.50
C THR A 119 18.88 8.87 5.75
N ARG A 120 18.80 9.50 6.94
CA ARG A 120 19.14 8.82 8.20
C ARG A 120 18.16 7.70 8.53
N LYS A 121 16.85 7.92 8.32
CA LYS A 121 15.81 6.89 8.54
C LYS A 121 16.02 5.68 7.63
N LEU A 122 16.25 5.91 6.34
CA LEU A 122 16.51 4.86 5.37
C LEU A 122 17.72 4.00 5.73
N LYS A 123 18.82 4.64 6.16
CA LYS A 123 20.03 3.93 6.60
C LYS A 123 19.84 3.16 7.90
N ALA A 124 19.01 3.68 8.81
CA ALA A 124 18.76 3.06 10.11
C ALA A 124 17.85 1.83 10.02
N ASN A 125 16.84 1.86 9.17
CA ASN A 125 15.89 0.76 8.99
C ASN A 125 15.44 0.65 7.52
N PRO A 126 16.30 0.21 6.62
CA PRO A 126 15.98 0.17 5.19
C PRO A 126 14.82 -0.78 4.87
N ALA A 127 14.65 -1.86 5.63
CA ALA A 127 13.58 -2.84 5.39
C ALA A 127 12.16 -2.25 5.57
N ASN A 128 12.02 -1.15 6.30
CA ASN A 128 10.74 -0.48 6.49
C ASN A 128 10.33 0.45 5.34
N TYR A 129 11.09 0.52 4.26
CA TYR A 129 10.84 1.50 3.20
C TYR A 129 10.85 0.91 1.80
N VAL A 130 9.96 1.45 0.97
CA VAL A 130 9.98 1.30 -0.49
C VAL A 130 10.03 2.68 -1.13
N ALA A 131 10.61 2.77 -2.33
CA ALA A 131 10.64 3.98 -3.12
C ALA A 131 10.01 3.76 -4.49
N GLN A 132 9.40 4.81 -5.03
CA GLN A 132 8.75 4.81 -6.34
C GLN A 132 9.08 6.12 -7.06
N PRO A 133 9.05 6.17 -8.41
CA PRO A 133 9.17 7.42 -9.13
C PRO A 133 8.01 8.35 -8.80
N THR A 134 8.23 9.66 -8.89
CA THR A 134 7.14 10.62 -8.83
C THR A 134 6.32 10.54 -10.12
N LEU A 135 5.02 10.30 -9.98
CA LEU A 135 4.11 10.16 -11.11
C LEU A 135 3.32 11.44 -11.36
N SER A 136 3.10 11.75 -12.63
CA SER A 136 2.08 12.70 -13.05
C SER A 136 0.74 11.97 -13.16
N LEU A 137 -0.20 12.34 -12.30
CA LEU A 137 -1.53 11.74 -12.32
C LEU A 137 -2.30 12.16 -13.59
N SER A 138 -3.16 11.25 -14.08
CA SER A 138 -4.11 11.55 -15.15
C SER A 138 -5.02 12.71 -14.76
N THR A 139 -5.52 13.45 -15.76
CA THR A 139 -6.46 14.53 -15.54
C THR A 139 -7.75 14.30 -16.33
N VAL A 140 -8.86 14.78 -15.76
CA VAL A 140 -10.15 14.86 -16.43
C VAL A 140 -10.66 16.30 -16.41
N PRO A 141 -11.41 16.77 -17.43
CA PRO A 141 -12.04 18.06 -17.40
C PRO A 141 -13.22 18.05 -16.42
N ILE A 142 -13.23 19.00 -15.48
CA ILE A 142 -14.37 19.26 -14.62
C ILE A 142 -14.92 20.67 -14.82
N LEU A 143 -16.22 20.84 -14.57
CA LEU A 143 -16.85 22.17 -14.60
C LEU A 143 -16.49 22.93 -13.31
N THR A 144 -15.88 24.10 -13.47
CA THR A 144 -15.60 25.04 -12.41
C THR A 144 -16.36 26.34 -12.60
N ARG A 145 -16.30 27.26 -11.65
CA ARG A 145 -16.92 28.58 -11.81
C ARG A 145 -16.40 29.38 -13.01
N SER A 146 -15.15 29.11 -13.42
CA SER A 146 -14.49 29.76 -14.56
C SER A 146 -14.58 28.96 -15.87
N GLY A 147 -15.37 27.89 -15.95
CA GLY A 147 -15.48 27.00 -17.10
C GLY A 147 -14.83 25.66 -16.86
N LEU A 148 -14.51 24.93 -17.94
CA LEU A 148 -13.85 23.63 -17.86
C LEU A 148 -12.38 23.78 -17.46
N ALA A 149 -11.95 23.00 -16.47
CA ALA A 149 -10.57 22.95 -16.02
C ALA A 149 -10.12 21.51 -15.73
N PRO A 150 -8.85 21.16 -16.02
CA PRO A 150 -8.31 19.85 -15.69
C PRO A 150 -8.17 19.66 -14.18
N ARG A 151 -8.46 18.46 -13.71
CA ARG A 151 -8.20 18.02 -12.32
C ARG A 151 -7.61 16.63 -12.33
N HIS A 152 -6.68 16.41 -11.42
CA HIS A 152 -6.13 15.07 -11.23
C HIS A 152 -7.17 14.08 -10.75
N VAL A 153 -7.04 12.84 -11.22
CA VAL A 153 -7.95 11.74 -10.90
C VAL A 153 -7.15 10.46 -10.64
N ASP A 154 -7.58 9.69 -9.67
CA ASP A 154 -7.17 8.31 -9.45
C ASP A 154 -8.40 7.39 -9.47
N LEU A 155 -8.22 6.19 -10.00
CA LEU A 155 -9.28 5.18 -10.08
C LEU A 155 -9.21 4.27 -8.85
N ARG A 156 -10.33 4.14 -8.12
CA ARG A 156 -10.47 3.27 -6.94
C ARG A 156 -11.65 2.31 -7.12
N PRO A 157 -11.48 1.24 -7.89
CA PRO A 157 -12.58 0.30 -8.15
C PRO A 157 -12.84 -0.57 -6.91
N PHE A 158 -14.12 -0.87 -6.66
CA PHE A 158 -14.52 -1.93 -5.74
C PHE A 158 -14.60 -3.24 -6.50
N VAL A 159 -13.77 -4.19 -6.13
CA VAL A 159 -13.67 -5.51 -6.76
C VAL A 159 -14.19 -6.56 -5.80
N LEU A 160 -15.26 -7.26 -6.20
CA LEU A 160 -15.84 -8.37 -5.46
C LEU A 160 -15.35 -9.69 -6.05
N VAL A 161 -14.73 -10.50 -5.24
CA VAL A 161 -14.22 -11.83 -5.61
C VAL A 161 -15.08 -12.90 -4.97
N SER A 162 -15.56 -13.86 -5.74
CA SER A 162 -16.35 -14.98 -5.26
C SER A 162 -16.06 -16.25 -6.07
N PRO A 163 -16.49 -17.43 -5.61
CA PRO A 163 -16.39 -18.67 -6.41
C PRO A 163 -17.11 -18.58 -7.77
N LYS A 164 -18.04 -17.65 -7.94
CA LYS A 164 -18.77 -17.44 -9.20
C LYS A 164 -18.05 -16.48 -10.15
N GLY A 165 -16.91 -15.91 -9.76
CA GLY A 165 -16.10 -15.00 -10.56
C GLY A 165 -15.82 -13.68 -9.88
N ILE A 166 -15.22 -12.79 -10.66
CA ILE A 166 -14.81 -11.44 -10.26
C ILE A 166 -15.81 -10.43 -10.85
N ARG A 167 -16.26 -9.51 -10.04
CA ARG A 167 -17.16 -8.42 -10.44
C ARG A 167 -16.57 -7.08 -9.99
N VAL A 168 -16.42 -6.16 -10.92
CA VAL A 168 -16.15 -4.75 -10.59
C VAL A 168 -17.49 -4.04 -10.48
N THR A 169 -17.74 -3.35 -9.36
CA THR A 169 -18.96 -2.56 -9.20
C THR A 169 -18.88 -1.33 -10.10
N PRO A 170 -19.94 -1.02 -10.86
CA PRO A 170 -20.00 0.26 -11.57
C PRO A 170 -20.00 1.41 -10.55
N GLY A 171 -19.26 2.48 -10.85
CA GLY A 171 -19.16 3.68 -10.01
C GLY A 171 -20.43 4.52 -10.05
#